data_96aecce44f2d97dab986136c5513ef17
#
_entry.id   96aecce44f2d97dab986136c5513ef17
#
_cell.length_a   1.000
_cell.length_b   1.000
_cell.length_c   1.000
_cell.angle_alpha   90.00
_cell.angle_beta   90.00
_cell.angle_gamma   90.00
#
_symmetry.space_group_name_H-M   'P 1'
#
loop_
_entity.id
_entity.type
_entity.pdbx_description
1 polymer ?
#
loop_
_entity_poly.entity_id
_entity_poly.type
_entity_poly.pdbx_seq_one_letter_code
_entity_poly.pdbx_strand_id
1 'polypeptide(L)'
;MLALSIALLAAAATQAPSRPAPGNPSSSSDVVRIDVIATDARGRAVESLKAADFELREDGALQALDEVRFVKTGADDARLFAIYLDDYYVSASSTARVRDALHRFVDRDLGPNDLVTILRPLDSLLTIRLTRDRESLHHAIDAFEGRRGDYIPRTAFERNYMVNEQARADVQRTQATWSTLNALALHLANLGPGRKTMLLVSEQADPMLRRRGFEALPTSSSVMRTANRSNVSIYVLDPLEASRRAAAVDEGPNLLQVLTDDTNGALFTPSTGAASSEGGIDAGLQQMAADASAYYLLTYRSIRNTDGLFHSVDVRVKPRGIRLRARKGYWAPTTDEIQRANLLAHANDPRPAVPLPPARHISPLIRPWFGVARGANGQTRVTFVWEPAGAVPGDHRIRTPSRVELKALRTDGTTVFDGPVRPTGATVDTYNDSDARAVFDVPPGRVRLQMSIEDSASQPIDTDVREILVGDLRAPVAIGTPQVLRARTARDVRALDANPDAVPVSSREFSRAERLVIRVPAYAPGTDAPTVSARLLTGAGQSMRTIALNAEAILDGRVQIDLPLAGLASGEYAVEITAASPAGEAKDTLHFRVTN
;
A
#
# COMPACT_ATOMS: atom_id res chain seq x y z
N MET A 1 41.97 -80.69 10.95
CA MET A 1 42.16 -79.29 10.57
C MET A 1 40.86 -78.78 10.02
N LEU A 2 40.07 -78.08 10.85
CA LEU A 2 38.74 -77.54 10.48
C LEU A 2 38.94 -76.18 9.84
N ALA A 3 38.41 -75.97 8.62
CA ALA A 3 38.28 -74.69 7.95
C ALA A 3 36.86 -74.18 8.19
N LEU A 4 36.76 -73.03 8.85
CA LEU A 4 35.51 -72.33 9.18
C LEU A 4 35.19 -71.36 8.04
N SER A 5 34.12 -71.62 7.26
CA SER A 5 33.63 -70.70 6.24
C SER A 5 32.59 -69.77 6.85
N ILE A 6 32.89 -68.48 6.88
CA ILE A 6 31.94 -67.43 7.28
C ILE A 6 31.18 -66.96 6.05
N ALA A 7 29.88 -67.22 6.00
CA ALA A 7 28.98 -66.70 4.96
C ALA A 7 28.53 -65.28 5.39
N LEU A 8 28.86 -64.29 4.55
CA LEU A 8 28.33 -62.90 4.68
C LEU A 8 26.94 -62.83 4.03
N LEU A 9 25.91 -62.62 4.87
CA LEU A 9 24.57 -62.27 4.39
C LEU A 9 24.55 -60.75 4.10
N ALA A 10 24.42 -60.37 2.83
CA ALA A 10 24.14 -59.02 2.41
C ALA A 10 22.62 -58.76 2.58
N ALA A 11 22.24 -57.95 3.53
CA ALA A 11 20.89 -57.44 3.67
C ALA A 11 20.68 -56.30 2.66
N ALA A 12 19.83 -56.54 1.66
CA ALA A 12 19.35 -55.55 0.74
C ALA A 12 18.36 -54.65 1.48
N ALA A 13 18.79 -53.40 1.80
CA ALA A 13 17.91 -52.38 2.31
C ALA A 13 17.06 -51.84 1.12
N THR A 14 15.82 -52.17 1.09
CA THR A 14 14.82 -51.54 0.22
C THR A 14 14.64 -50.09 0.67
N GLN A 15 15.19 -49.16 -0.12
CA GLN A 15 14.92 -47.72 0.04
C GLN A 15 13.44 -47.48 -0.33
N ALA A 16 12.65 -47.07 0.66
CA ALA A 16 11.35 -46.48 0.43
C ALA A 16 11.48 -45.18 -0.38
N PRO A 17 10.54 -44.90 -1.31
CA PRO A 17 10.63 -43.65 -2.06
C PRO A 17 10.56 -42.46 -1.10
N SER A 18 11.58 -41.63 -1.13
CA SER A 18 11.65 -40.39 -0.38
C SER A 18 10.52 -39.48 -0.83
N ARG A 19 9.61 -39.21 0.07
CA ARG A 19 8.57 -38.19 -0.06
C ARG A 19 9.29 -36.86 -0.35
N PRO A 20 8.94 -36.13 -1.43
CA PRO A 20 9.54 -34.84 -1.66
C PRO A 20 9.26 -33.94 -0.46
N ALA A 21 10.29 -33.40 0.12
CA ALA A 21 10.17 -32.40 1.19
C ALA A 21 9.29 -31.28 0.68
N PRO A 22 8.36 -30.75 1.49
CA PRO A 22 7.60 -29.56 1.13
C PRO A 22 8.63 -28.46 0.86
N GLY A 23 8.73 -28.05 -0.42
CA GLY A 23 9.58 -26.94 -0.80
C GLY A 23 9.21 -25.74 0.06
N ASN A 24 10.18 -25.17 0.76
CA ASN A 24 10.04 -23.87 1.39
C ASN A 24 9.42 -22.94 0.35
N PRO A 25 8.35 -22.22 0.66
CA PRO A 25 7.96 -21.08 -0.14
C PRO A 25 9.06 -20.04 0.05
N SER A 26 10.08 -20.09 -0.81
CA SER A 26 10.92 -18.92 -1.02
C SER A 26 9.96 -17.81 -1.38
N SER A 27 9.76 -16.87 -0.49
CA SER A 27 9.07 -15.62 -0.72
C SER A 27 9.90 -14.84 -1.76
N SER A 28 9.77 -15.22 -3.04
CA SER A 28 10.29 -14.41 -4.11
C SER A 28 9.45 -13.14 -4.11
N SER A 29 10.06 -12.04 -3.73
CA SER A 29 9.45 -10.71 -3.72
C SER A 29 8.87 -10.33 -5.09
N ASP A 30 9.17 -11.07 -6.14
CA ASP A 30 8.89 -10.75 -7.54
C ASP A 30 7.55 -11.31 -8.06
N VAL A 31 6.81 -12.06 -7.25
CA VAL A 31 5.58 -12.75 -7.68
C VAL A 31 4.35 -11.94 -7.32
N VAL A 32 3.60 -11.54 -8.34
CA VAL A 32 2.29 -10.90 -8.21
C VAL A 32 1.18 -11.91 -8.50
N ARG A 33 0.15 -11.92 -7.68
CA ARG A 33 -1.03 -12.77 -7.82
C ARG A 33 -2.27 -11.93 -7.97
N ILE A 34 -3.03 -12.18 -9.05
CA ILE A 34 -4.27 -11.46 -9.36
C ILE A 34 -5.39 -12.50 -9.45
N ASP A 35 -6.42 -12.32 -8.64
CA ASP A 35 -7.63 -13.12 -8.74
C ASP A 35 -8.61 -12.51 -9.75
N VAL A 36 -9.14 -13.36 -10.62
CA VAL A 36 -10.01 -12.97 -11.72
C VAL A 36 -11.27 -13.83 -11.68
N ILE A 37 -12.42 -13.17 -11.67
CA ILE A 37 -13.72 -13.81 -11.83
C ILE A 37 -14.04 -13.82 -13.32
N ALA A 38 -14.30 -15.00 -13.89
CA ALA A 38 -14.71 -15.17 -15.27
C ALA A 38 -16.09 -15.82 -15.33
N THR A 39 -17.08 -15.13 -15.92
CA THR A 39 -18.46 -15.60 -16.01
C THR A 39 -18.98 -15.58 -17.44
N ASP A 40 -19.92 -16.50 -17.74
CA ASP A 40 -20.69 -16.48 -18.97
C ASP A 40 -21.79 -15.38 -18.94
N ALA A 41 -22.55 -15.26 -20.02
CA ALA A 41 -23.65 -14.29 -20.11
C ALA A 41 -24.76 -14.52 -19.08
N ARG A 42 -24.82 -15.73 -18.48
CA ARG A 42 -25.78 -16.11 -17.43
C ARG A 42 -25.21 -15.94 -16.02
N GLY A 43 -23.97 -15.40 -15.88
CA GLY A 43 -23.32 -15.21 -14.59
C GLY A 43 -22.68 -16.48 -14.00
N ARG A 44 -22.62 -17.60 -14.73
CA ARG A 44 -22.01 -18.84 -14.23
C ARG A 44 -20.51 -18.82 -14.48
N ALA A 45 -19.73 -19.35 -13.54
CA ALA A 45 -18.29 -19.43 -13.66
C ALA A 45 -17.87 -20.24 -14.90
N VAL A 46 -16.92 -19.72 -15.66
CA VAL A 46 -16.31 -20.39 -16.81
C VAL A 46 -15.04 -21.07 -16.32
N GLU A 47 -15.00 -22.40 -16.35
CA GLU A 47 -13.91 -23.21 -15.77
C GLU A 47 -12.85 -23.63 -16.80
N SER A 48 -13.09 -23.41 -18.08
CA SER A 48 -12.31 -24.02 -19.19
C SER A 48 -11.18 -23.13 -19.72
N LEU A 49 -10.94 -21.93 -19.16
CA LEU A 49 -9.92 -21.01 -19.65
C LEU A 49 -8.50 -21.49 -19.31
N LYS A 50 -7.60 -21.32 -20.28
CA LYS A 50 -6.18 -21.67 -20.17
C LYS A 50 -5.32 -20.40 -20.16
N ALA A 51 -4.05 -20.51 -19.78
CA ALA A 51 -3.12 -19.38 -19.77
C ALA A 51 -3.07 -18.63 -21.11
N ALA A 52 -3.16 -19.33 -22.23
CA ALA A 52 -3.16 -18.75 -23.58
C ALA A 52 -4.39 -17.88 -23.89
N ASP A 53 -5.47 -18.04 -23.12
CA ASP A 53 -6.70 -17.27 -23.29
C ASP A 53 -6.65 -15.91 -22.59
N PHE A 54 -5.75 -15.72 -21.66
CA PHE A 54 -5.59 -14.47 -20.91
C PHE A 54 -4.52 -13.56 -21.52
N GLU A 55 -4.76 -12.29 -21.43
CA GLU A 55 -3.80 -11.22 -21.67
C GLU A 55 -3.79 -10.30 -20.44
N LEU A 56 -2.63 -10.15 -19.80
CA LEU A 56 -2.44 -9.28 -18.64
C LEU A 56 -1.45 -8.17 -18.98
N ARG A 57 -1.84 -6.94 -18.66
CA ARG A 57 -0.98 -5.76 -18.79
C ARG A 57 -0.80 -5.11 -17.42
N GLU A 58 0.44 -4.82 -17.06
CA GLU A 58 0.81 -4.02 -15.90
C GLU A 58 1.34 -2.67 -16.39
N ASP A 59 0.75 -1.58 -15.91
CA ASP A 59 1.06 -0.21 -16.36
C ASP A 59 1.10 -0.06 -17.90
N GLY A 60 0.20 -0.78 -18.57
CA GLY A 60 0.10 -0.83 -20.03
C GLY A 60 1.05 -1.81 -20.71
N ALA A 61 2.08 -2.31 -20.02
CA ALA A 61 3.03 -3.29 -20.57
C ALA A 61 2.50 -4.73 -20.45
N LEU A 62 2.57 -5.49 -21.55
CA LEU A 62 2.18 -6.89 -21.56
C LEU A 62 3.09 -7.71 -20.65
N GLN A 63 2.50 -8.55 -19.80
CA GLN A 63 3.20 -9.44 -18.89
C GLN A 63 3.03 -10.91 -19.30
N ALA A 64 4.10 -11.67 -19.15
CA ALA A 64 4.03 -13.13 -19.31
C ALA A 64 3.46 -13.74 -18.03
N LEU A 65 2.45 -14.61 -18.17
CA LEU A 65 1.87 -15.35 -17.06
C LEU A 65 2.72 -16.59 -16.76
N ASP A 66 3.19 -16.72 -15.53
CA ASP A 66 3.91 -17.90 -15.06
C ASP A 66 2.93 -19.06 -14.80
N GLU A 67 1.77 -18.76 -14.20
CA GLU A 67 0.75 -19.75 -13.87
C GLU A 67 -0.66 -19.14 -13.99
N VAL A 68 -1.58 -19.92 -14.51
CA VAL A 68 -3.02 -19.67 -14.46
C VAL A 68 -3.70 -20.89 -13.86
N ARG A 69 -4.27 -20.72 -12.69
CA ARG A 69 -4.93 -21.80 -11.96
C ARG A 69 -6.38 -21.44 -11.68
N PHE A 70 -7.29 -22.34 -12.07
CA PHE A 70 -8.68 -22.25 -11.62
C PHE A 70 -8.78 -22.77 -10.19
N VAL A 71 -9.27 -21.94 -9.29
CA VAL A 71 -9.53 -22.28 -7.90
C VAL A 71 -11.02 -22.50 -7.76
N LYS A 72 -11.39 -23.70 -7.33
CA LYS A 72 -12.77 -24.06 -7.03
C LYS A 72 -12.81 -24.60 -5.61
N THR A 73 -13.56 -23.94 -4.77
CA THR A 73 -13.78 -24.37 -3.38
C THR A 73 -14.67 -25.62 -3.41
N GLY A 74 -14.16 -26.72 -2.89
CA GLY A 74 -14.92 -27.96 -2.73
C GLY A 74 -15.95 -27.84 -1.61
N ALA A 75 -16.81 -28.85 -1.51
CA ALA A 75 -17.83 -28.91 -0.44
C ALA A 75 -17.21 -28.95 0.97
N ASP A 76 -15.98 -29.48 1.08
CA ASP A 76 -15.26 -29.64 2.34
C ASP A 76 -14.33 -28.45 2.66
N ASP A 77 -14.13 -27.54 1.70
CA ASP A 77 -13.29 -26.37 1.88
C ASP A 77 -14.06 -25.23 2.55
N ALA A 78 -13.39 -24.46 3.40
CA ALA A 78 -13.96 -23.33 4.09
C ALA A 78 -13.76 -22.04 3.30
N ARG A 79 -14.83 -21.34 2.94
CA ARG A 79 -14.78 -19.94 2.50
C ARG A 79 -14.77 -19.02 3.72
N LEU A 80 -14.20 -17.83 3.58
CA LEU A 80 -14.09 -16.88 4.67
C LEU A 80 -14.86 -15.59 4.32
N PHE A 81 -15.81 -15.24 5.20
CA PHE A 81 -16.63 -14.04 5.08
C PHE A 81 -16.50 -13.18 6.34
N ALA A 82 -16.15 -11.91 6.13
CA ALA A 82 -16.18 -10.91 7.18
C ALA A 82 -17.27 -9.89 6.87
N ILE A 83 -18.29 -9.80 7.69
CA ILE A 83 -19.42 -8.90 7.50
C ILE A 83 -19.25 -7.72 8.44
N TYR A 84 -19.16 -6.51 7.88
CA TYR A 84 -19.11 -5.27 8.63
C TYR A 84 -20.43 -4.52 8.50
N LEU A 85 -21.15 -4.42 9.60
CA LEU A 85 -22.46 -3.76 9.69
C LEU A 85 -22.25 -2.32 10.18
N ASP A 86 -22.26 -1.37 9.26
CA ASP A 86 -22.05 0.04 9.56
C ASP A 86 -23.31 0.70 10.10
N ASP A 87 -23.58 0.52 11.39
CA ASP A 87 -24.75 1.10 12.04
C ASP A 87 -24.76 2.64 12.01
N TYR A 88 -23.60 3.27 11.87
CA TYR A 88 -23.50 4.73 11.73
C TYR A 88 -24.05 5.25 10.40
N TYR A 89 -23.92 4.47 9.33
CA TYR A 89 -24.27 4.88 7.97
C TYR A 89 -25.45 4.12 7.36
N VAL A 90 -26.08 3.20 8.09
CA VAL A 90 -27.35 2.58 7.72
C VAL A 90 -28.50 3.27 8.46
N SER A 91 -29.55 3.62 7.73
CA SER A 91 -30.76 4.22 8.31
C SER A 91 -31.59 3.20 9.08
N ALA A 92 -32.33 3.66 10.11
CA ALA A 92 -33.25 2.80 10.85
C ALA A 92 -34.30 2.16 9.92
N SER A 93 -34.74 2.87 8.88
CA SER A 93 -35.71 2.37 7.90
C SER A 93 -35.18 1.23 7.02
N SER A 94 -33.86 1.07 6.89
CA SER A 94 -33.24 -0.02 6.14
C SER A 94 -32.89 -1.24 7.00
N THR A 95 -33.01 -1.14 8.32
CA THR A 95 -32.60 -2.18 9.28
C THR A 95 -33.27 -3.53 8.99
N ALA A 96 -34.58 -3.56 8.81
CA ALA A 96 -35.33 -4.80 8.56
C ALA A 96 -34.84 -5.46 7.25
N ARG A 97 -34.70 -4.68 6.18
CA ARG A 97 -34.21 -5.19 4.88
C ARG A 97 -32.81 -5.81 4.99
N VAL A 98 -31.91 -5.17 5.73
CA VAL A 98 -30.56 -5.70 5.97
C VAL A 98 -30.61 -7.01 6.74
N ARG A 99 -31.36 -7.06 7.84
CA ARG A 99 -31.52 -8.28 8.66
C ARG A 99 -32.07 -9.43 7.83
N ASP A 100 -33.20 -9.20 7.14
CA ASP A 100 -33.86 -10.23 6.33
C ASP A 100 -32.92 -10.77 5.23
N ALA A 101 -32.19 -9.90 4.55
CA ALA A 101 -31.23 -10.32 3.51
C ALA A 101 -30.08 -11.14 4.09
N LEU A 102 -29.51 -10.73 5.23
CA LEU A 102 -28.42 -11.44 5.88
C LEU A 102 -28.87 -12.77 6.49
N HIS A 103 -30.10 -12.86 7.05
CA HIS A 103 -30.66 -14.13 7.49
C HIS A 103 -30.78 -15.11 6.32
N ARG A 104 -31.34 -14.66 5.19
CA ARG A 104 -31.42 -15.49 3.98
C ARG A 104 -30.03 -15.92 3.46
N PHE A 105 -29.05 -15.02 3.52
CA PHE A 105 -27.67 -15.35 3.14
C PHE A 105 -27.07 -16.44 4.04
N VAL A 106 -27.24 -16.33 5.37
CA VAL A 106 -26.76 -17.33 6.33
C VAL A 106 -27.43 -18.69 6.07
N ASP A 107 -28.72 -18.71 5.78
CA ASP A 107 -29.49 -19.95 5.62
C ASP A 107 -29.25 -20.66 4.27
N ARG A 108 -29.09 -19.88 3.18
CA ARG A 108 -29.11 -20.40 1.81
C ARG A 108 -27.77 -20.45 1.14
N ASP A 109 -26.90 -19.46 1.42
CA ASP A 109 -25.71 -19.22 0.61
C ASP A 109 -24.40 -19.64 1.31
N LEU A 110 -24.44 -19.80 2.66
CA LEU A 110 -23.32 -20.32 3.44
C LEU A 110 -23.29 -21.84 3.43
N GLY A 111 -22.11 -22.39 3.12
CA GLY A 111 -21.82 -23.82 3.27
C GLY A 111 -21.59 -24.22 4.75
N PRO A 112 -21.56 -25.52 5.04
CA PRO A 112 -21.40 -26.01 6.42
C PRO A 112 -20.04 -25.73 7.02
N ASN A 113 -19.03 -25.54 6.17
CA ASN A 113 -17.64 -25.30 6.58
C ASN A 113 -17.24 -23.82 6.53
N ASP A 114 -18.09 -22.94 6.05
CA ASP A 114 -17.78 -21.52 5.92
C ASP A 114 -17.51 -20.87 7.29
N LEU A 115 -16.53 -20.02 7.30
CA LEU A 115 -16.12 -19.25 8.47
C LEU A 115 -16.61 -17.81 8.31
N VAL A 116 -17.41 -17.35 9.24
CA VAL A 116 -18.02 -16.02 9.20
C VAL A 116 -17.70 -15.24 10.47
N THR A 117 -17.46 -13.96 10.34
CA THR A 117 -17.44 -13.02 11.46
C THR A 117 -18.33 -11.82 11.13
N ILE A 118 -19.02 -11.30 12.12
CA ILE A 118 -19.85 -10.08 12.03
C ILE A 118 -19.31 -9.05 12.99
N LEU A 119 -19.10 -7.82 12.52
CA LEU A 119 -18.54 -6.71 13.27
C LEU A 119 -19.34 -5.44 13.00
N ARG A 120 -19.35 -4.56 14.00
CA ARG A 120 -19.90 -3.19 13.93
C ARG A 120 -18.81 -2.18 14.26
N PRO A 121 -19.01 -0.88 13.98
CA PRO A 121 -18.16 0.17 14.50
C PRO A 121 -17.94 0.02 16.00
N LEU A 122 -16.71 0.21 16.46
CA LEU A 122 -16.27 0.10 17.85
C LEU A 122 -16.27 -1.31 18.46
N ASP A 123 -16.64 -2.36 17.74
CA ASP A 123 -16.45 -3.73 18.23
C ASP A 123 -14.94 -4.01 18.38
N SER A 124 -14.58 -4.74 19.42
CA SER A 124 -13.17 -5.03 19.70
C SER A 124 -12.62 -6.03 18.70
N LEU A 125 -11.56 -5.62 17.99
CA LEU A 125 -10.84 -6.50 17.06
C LEU A 125 -10.13 -7.68 17.76
N LEU A 126 -9.88 -7.56 19.06
CA LEU A 126 -9.31 -8.65 19.88
C LEU A 126 -10.31 -9.78 20.12
N THR A 127 -11.59 -9.51 19.94
CA THR A 127 -12.67 -10.48 20.11
C THR A 127 -13.18 -11.08 18.80
N ILE A 128 -12.56 -10.77 17.67
CA ILE A 128 -12.93 -11.36 16.38
C ILE A 128 -12.82 -12.89 16.48
N ARG A 129 -13.96 -13.54 16.27
CA ARG A 129 -14.05 -15.00 16.18
C ARG A 129 -14.73 -15.37 14.88
N LEU A 130 -14.03 -16.16 14.08
CA LEU A 130 -14.62 -16.82 12.94
C LEU A 130 -15.45 -18.00 13.44
N THR A 131 -16.72 -18.03 13.10
CA THR A 131 -17.65 -19.07 13.55
C THR A 131 -18.33 -19.77 12.37
N ARG A 132 -18.76 -21.01 12.57
CA ARG A 132 -19.67 -21.77 11.71
C ARG A 132 -21.07 -21.88 12.32
N ASP A 133 -21.22 -21.36 13.53
CA ASP A 133 -22.46 -21.43 14.29
C ASP A 133 -23.47 -20.41 13.74
N ARG A 134 -24.45 -20.91 13.01
CA ARG A 134 -25.50 -20.09 12.38
C ARG A 134 -26.39 -19.39 13.40
N GLU A 135 -26.64 -20.00 14.56
CA GLU A 135 -27.44 -19.39 15.61
C GLU A 135 -26.78 -18.14 16.16
N SER A 136 -25.46 -18.21 16.42
CA SER A 136 -24.66 -17.04 16.81
C SER A 136 -24.68 -15.95 15.73
N LEU A 137 -24.62 -16.31 14.44
CA LEU A 137 -24.72 -15.35 13.34
C LEU A 137 -26.09 -14.68 13.28
N HIS A 138 -27.18 -15.45 13.39
CA HIS A 138 -28.53 -14.91 13.44
C HIS A 138 -28.72 -13.96 14.61
N HIS A 139 -28.23 -14.31 15.78
CA HIS A 139 -28.28 -13.43 16.96
C HIS A 139 -27.51 -12.10 16.74
N ALA A 140 -26.33 -12.15 16.11
CA ALA A 140 -25.58 -10.95 15.77
C ALA A 140 -26.28 -10.06 14.74
N ILE A 141 -27.00 -10.68 13.77
CA ILE A 141 -27.81 -9.97 12.77
C ILE A 141 -29.03 -9.32 13.45
N ASP A 142 -29.72 -10.02 14.35
CA ASP A 142 -30.86 -9.49 15.08
C ASP A 142 -30.49 -8.30 16.00
N ALA A 143 -29.27 -8.30 16.52
CA ALA A 143 -28.74 -7.22 17.33
C ALA A 143 -28.33 -5.96 16.52
N PHE A 144 -28.30 -6.05 15.18
CA PHE A 144 -27.98 -4.90 14.33
C PHE A 144 -29.15 -3.94 14.22
N GLU A 145 -28.91 -2.67 14.41
CA GLU A 145 -29.87 -1.58 14.21
C GLU A 145 -29.16 -0.37 13.59
N GLY A 146 -29.57 0.01 12.38
CA GLY A 146 -29.07 1.19 11.71
C GLY A 146 -29.49 2.46 12.45
N ARG A 147 -28.59 3.42 12.57
CA ARG A 147 -28.80 4.66 13.33
C ARG A 147 -28.25 5.90 12.64
N ARG A 148 -28.25 5.89 11.31
CA ARG A 148 -27.86 7.06 10.53
C ARG A 148 -28.72 8.27 10.94
N GLY A 149 -28.03 9.37 11.32
CA GLY A 149 -28.70 10.58 11.82
C GLY A 149 -29.10 10.55 13.31
N ASP A 150 -28.92 9.40 13.99
CA ASP A 150 -29.09 9.30 15.46
C ASP A 150 -27.70 9.47 16.12
N TYR A 151 -27.54 10.54 16.89
CA TYR A 151 -26.31 10.90 17.59
C TYR A 151 -26.34 10.58 19.08
N ILE A 152 -27.38 9.90 19.55
CA ILE A 152 -27.52 9.52 20.98
C ILE A 152 -26.44 8.44 21.28
N PRO A 153 -25.52 8.69 22.24
CA PRO A 153 -24.51 7.72 22.62
C PRO A 153 -25.11 6.44 23.20
N ARG A 154 -24.82 5.28 22.61
CA ARG A 154 -25.31 3.97 23.06
C ARG A 154 -24.30 3.21 23.92
N THR A 155 -23.01 3.47 23.74
CA THR A 155 -21.91 2.80 24.45
C THR A 155 -21.23 3.73 25.46
N ALA A 156 -20.49 3.16 26.42
CA ALA A 156 -19.65 3.94 27.33
C ALA A 156 -18.56 4.71 26.59
N PHE A 157 -18.00 4.10 25.53
CA PHE A 157 -17.01 4.74 24.68
C PHE A 157 -17.58 5.99 23.99
N GLU A 158 -18.75 5.87 23.40
CA GLU A 158 -19.40 7.02 22.74
C GLU A 158 -19.69 8.15 23.73
N ARG A 159 -20.19 7.82 24.93
CA ARG A 159 -20.48 8.84 25.98
C ARG A 159 -19.23 9.59 26.44
N ASN A 160 -18.09 8.89 26.50
CA ASN A 160 -16.87 9.45 27.09
C ASN A 160 -15.95 10.09 26.06
N TYR A 161 -15.97 9.62 24.80
CA TYR A 161 -14.96 9.97 23.81
C TYR A 161 -15.53 10.54 22.51
N MET A 162 -16.82 10.39 22.24
CA MET A 162 -17.45 10.98 21.06
C MET A 162 -18.18 12.27 21.42
N VAL A 163 -18.00 13.29 20.60
CA VAL A 163 -18.61 14.60 20.78
C VAL A 163 -20.04 14.58 20.25
N ASN A 164 -20.96 15.23 20.96
CA ASN A 164 -22.40 15.28 20.59
C ASN A 164 -22.72 16.31 19.48
N GLU A 165 -21.75 17.13 19.06
CA GLU A 165 -21.94 18.06 17.96
C GLU A 165 -21.89 17.29 16.62
N GLN A 166 -22.98 17.37 15.85
CA GLN A 166 -23.20 16.56 14.65
C GLN A 166 -22.00 16.50 13.70
N ALA A 167 -21.49 17.64 13.27
CA ALA A 167 -20.38 17.70 12.31
C ALA A 167 -19.09 17.04 12.83
N ARG A 168 -18.84 17.08 14.14
CA ARG A 168 -17.70 16.43 14.78
C ARG A 168 -17.95 14.94 15.00
N ALA A 169 -19.18 14.58 15.36
CA ALA A 169 -19.59 13.19 15.50
C ALA A 169 -19.47 12.44 14.17
N ASP A 170 -19.87 13.04 13.05
CA ASP A 170 -19.74 12.44 11.72
C ASP A 170 -18.28 12.18 11.35
N VAL A 171 -17.38 13.12 11.64
CA VAL A 171 -15.94 12.89 11.43
C VAL A 171 -15.41 11.73 12.27
N GLN A 172 -15.81 11.64 13.53
CA GLN A 172 -15.39 10.56 14.43
C GLN A 172 -15.97 9.20 14.01
N ARG A 173 -17.23 9.17 13.56
CA ARG A 173 -17.87 7.98 13.00
C ARG A 173 -17.19 7.50 11.74
N THR A 174 -16.94 8.41 10.79
CA THR A 174 -16.16 8.11 9.57
C THR A 174 -14.79 7.53 9.92
N GLN A 175 -14.10 8.12 10.90
CA GLN A 175 -12.79 7.62 11.33
C GLN A 175 -12.88 6.24 11.96
N ALA A 176 -13.90 5.99 12.81
CA ALA A 176 -14.11 4.68 13.41
C ALA A 176 -14.34 3.61 12.34
N THR A 177 -15.22 3.89 11.35
CA THR A 177 -15.50 2.98 10.24
C THR A 177 -14.23 2.64 9.45
N TRP A 178 -13.46 3.64 8.98
CA TRP A 178 -12.24 3.38 8.20
C TRP A 178 -11.16 2.68 9.01
N SER A 179 -11.00 3.03 10.28
CA SER A 179 -10.04 2.39 11.17
C SER A 179 -10.38 0.91 11.39
N THR A 180 -11.64 0.60 11.65
CA THR A 180 -12.10 -0.77 11.86
C THR A 180 -11.99 -1.60 10.57
N LEU A 181 -12.39 -1.07 9.41
CA LEU A 181 -12.25 -1.74 8.12
C LEU A 181 -10.79 -2.02 7.78
N ASN A 182 -9.90 -1.05 8.01
CA ASN A 182 -8.46 -1.26 7.78
C ASN A 182 -7.87 -2.34 8.70
N ALA A 183 -8.22 -2.31 9.97
CA ALA A 183 -7.75 -3.29 10.94
C ALA A 183 -8.35 -4.68 10.69
N LEU A 184 -9.61 -4.77 10.24
CA LEU A 184 -10.23 -6.03 9.81
C LEU A 184 -9.51 -6.60 8.59
N ALA A 185 -9.19 -5.78 7.58
CA ALA A 185 -8.42 -6.22 6.41
C ALA A 185 -7.04 -6.75 6.80
N LEU A 186 -6.34 -6.07 7.75
CA LEU A 186 -5.06 -6.54 8.30
C LEU A 186 -5.22 -7.87 9.09
N HIS A 187 -6.29 -8.01 9.86
CA HIS A 187 -6.56 -9.27 10.58
C HIS A 187 -6.78 -10.43 9.60
N LEU A 188 -7.58 -10.20 8.56
CA LEU A 188 -7.82 -11.18 7.51
C LEU A 188 -6.54 -11.57 6.75
N ALA A 189 -5.58 -10.65 6.59
CA ALA A 189 -4.29 -10.95 5.97
C ALA A 189 -3.56 -12.11 6.65
N ASN A 190 -3.67 -12.21 7.97
CA ASN A 190 -2.99 -13.23 8.77
C ASN A 190 -3.64 -14.63 8.67
N LEU A 191 -4.80 -14.75 8.03
CA LEU A 191 -5.53 -16.01 7.89
C LEU A 191 -5.11 -16.84 6.66
N GLY A 192 -3.94 -16.57 6.10
CA GLY A 192 -3.37 -17.30 4.99
C GLY A 192 -3.53 -16.61 3.62
N PRO A 193 -2.99 -17.19 2.54
CA PRO A 193 -2.88 -16.53 1.24
C PRO A 193 -4.16 -16.58 0.38
N GLY A 194 -5.19 -17.35 0.75
CA GLY A 194 -6.42 -17.50 -0.02
C GLY A 194 -7.22 -16.20 -0.15
N ARG A 195 -8.17 -16.16 -1.08
CA ARG A 195 -9.13 -15.07 -1.24
C ARG A 195 -9.98 -14.94 0.03
N LYS A 196 -10.17 -13.73 0.52
CA LYS A 196 -11.05 -13.40 1.65
C LYS A 196 -12.13 -12.46 1.15
N THR A 197 -13.33 -12.65 1.64
CA THR A 197 -14.48 -11.84 1.25
C THR A 197 -14.92 -10.97 2.42
N MET A 198 -14.95 -9.67 2.22
CA MET A 198 -15.49 -8.72 3.16
C MET A 198 -16.77 -8.12 2.59
N LEU A 199 -17.85 -8.14 3.35
CA LEU A 199 -19.11 -7.47 3.04
C LEU A 199 -19.23 -6.23 3.93
N LEU A 200 -19.23 -5.05 3.34
CA LEU A 200 -19.57 -3.79 3.99
C LEU A 200 -21.06 -3.51 3.76
N VAL A 201 -21.81 -3.35 4.81
CA VAL A 201 -23.22 -2.91 4.76
C VAL A 201 -23.28 -1.44 5.15
N SER A 202 -23.48 -0.55 4.17
CA SER A 202 -23.48 0.90 4.39
C SER A 202 -24.25 1.62 3.29
N GLU A 203 -24.99 2.69 3.63
CA GLU A 203 -25.72 3.53 2.65
C GLU A 203 -24.88 4.69 2.10
N GLN A 204 -23.77 5.00 2.75
CA GLN A 204 -22.89 6.11 2.38
C GLN A 204 -21.46 5.82 2.83
N ALA A 205 -20.51 6.35 2.10
CA ALA A 205 -19.13 6.43 2.57
C ALA A 205 -18.60 7.84 2.27
N ASP A 206 -18.24 8.55 3.32
CA ASP A 206 -17.62 9.85 3.18
C ASP A 206 -16.11 9.71 3.03
N PRO A 207 -15.49 10.37 2.04
CA PRO A 207 -14.04 10.40 1.95
C PRO A 207 -13.52 11.13 3.19
N MET A 208 -12.63 10.48 3.91
CA MET A 208 -12.00 11.13 5.03
C MET A 208 -11.04 12.21 4.54
N LEU A 209 -11.45 13.46 4.69
CA LEU A 209 -10.54 14.58 4.45
C LEU A 209 -9.47 14.56 5.55
N ARG A 210 -8.21 14.39 5.14
CA ARG A 210 -7.07 14.45 6.06
C ARG A 210 -7.03 15.82 6.71
N ARG A 211 -7.29 15.88 8.01
CA ARG A 211 -7.13 17.08 8.83
C ARG A 211 -5.74 17.07 9.49
N ARG A 212 -5.14 18.25 9.67
CA ARG A 212 -3.90 18.39 10.45
C ARG A 212 -4.06 17.70 11.82
N GLY A 213 -3.12 16.84 12.18
CA GLY A 213 -3.12 16.07 13.42
C GLY A 213 -3.73 14.65 13.33
N PHE A 214 -4.40 14.28 12.21
CA PHE A 214 -4.97 12.95 11.98
C PHE A 214 -4.33 12.21 10.80
N GLU A 215 -3.18 12.65 10.33
CA GLU A 215 -2.50 12.14 9.13
C GLU A 215 -2.08 10.66 9.25
N ALA A 216 -1.94 10.16 10.48
CA ALA A 216 -1.60 8.76 10.75
C ALA A 216 -2.80 7.81 10.76
N LEU A 217 -4.05 8.34 10.72
CA LEU A 217 -5.24 7.52 10.79
C LEU A 217 -5.64 6.95 9.43
N PRO A 218 -6.19 5.71 9.39
CA PRO A 218 -6.64 5.09 8.16
C PRO A 218 -7.71 5.92 7.43
N THR A 219 -7.59 5.95 6.11
CA THR A 219 -8.55 6.56 5.18
C THR A 219 -9.13 5.48 4.27
N SER A 220 -10.10 5.83 3.42
CA SER A 220 -10.60 4.93 2.37
C SER A 220 -9.47 4.36 1.52
N SER A 221 -8.50 5.21 1.12
CA SER A 221 -7.31 4.78 0.36
C SER A 221 -6.43 3.80 1.15
N SER A 222 -6.33 3.98 2.48
CA SER A 222 -5.61 3.02 3.34
C SER A 222 -6.30 1.66 3.34
N VAL A 223 -7.63 1.64 3.45
CA VAL A 223 -8.42 0.40 3.42
C VAL A 223 -8.27 -0.32 2.08
N MET A 224 -8.40 0.40 0.96
CA MET A 224 -8.20 -0.17 -0.39
C MET A 224 -6.80 -0.77 -0.54
N ARG A 225 -5.76 -0.05 -0.11
CA ARG A 225 -4.37 -0.52 -0.13
C ARG A 225 -4.21 -1.80 0.70
N THR A 226 -4.71 -1.80 1.93
CA THR A 226 -4.63 -2.95 2.83
C THR A 226 -5.40 -4.14 2.28
N ALA A 227 -6.61 -3.94 1.78
CA ALA A 227 -7.45 -4.98 1.19
C ALA A 227 -6.75 -5.63 -0.02
N ASN A 228 -6.19 -4.81 -0.92
CA ASN A 228 -5.45 -5.30 -2.09
C ASN A 228 -4.23 -6.14 -1.70
N ARG A 229 -3.44 -5.68 -0.74
CA ARG A 229 -2.25 -6.42 -0.26
C ARG A 229 -2.61 -7.72 0.44
N SER A 230 -3.76 -7.74 1.11
CA SER A 230 -4.22 -8.87 1.92
C SER A 230 -5.07 -9.89 1.15
N ASN A 231 -5.24 -9.69 -0.16
CA ASN A 231 -6.16 -10.45 -1.00
C ASN A 231 -7.60 -10.49 -0.42
N VAL A 232 -8.06 -9.34 0.07
CA VAL A 232 -9.43 -9.12 0.55
C VAL A 232 -10.22 -8.43 -0.54
N SER A 233 -11.32 -9.04 -0.97
CA SER A 233 -12.29 -8.43 -1.89
C SER A 233 -13.43 -7.83 -1.09
N ILE A 234 -13.68 -6.53 -1.28
CA ILE A 234 -14.71 -5.80 -0.56
C ILE A 234 -15.95 -5.69 -1.42
N TYR A 235 -17.00 -6.34 -0.99
CA TYR A 235 -18.36 -6.20 -1.51
C TYR A 235 -19.10 -5.19 -0.65
N VAL A 236 -20.00 -4.44 -1.27
CA VAL A 236 -20.83 -3.47 -0.55
C VAL A 236 -22.30 -3.78 -0.77
N LEU A 237 -23.04 -3.84 0.33
CA LEU A 237 -24.49 -3.84 0.31
C LEU A 237 -24.96 -2.44 0.74
N ASP A 238 -25.49 -1.68 -0.21
CA ASP A 238 -26.16 -0.41 0.05
C ASP A 238 -27.67 -0.65 0.04
N PRO A 239 -28.33 -0.69 1.23
CA PRO A 239 -29.74 -0.99 1.34
C PRO A 239 -30.65 0.18 0.97
N LEU A 240 -30.11 1.36 0.61
CA LEU A 240 -30.89 2.56 0.31
C LEU A 240 -31.72 2.37 -0.96
N GLU A 241 -32.99 2.70 -0.90
CA GLU A 241 -33.89 2.65 -2.06
C GLU A 241 -33.45 3.60 -3.16
N ALA A 242 -33.66 3.18 -4.42
CA ALA A 242 -33.25 3.96 -5.60
C ALA A 242 -33.88 5.36 -5.65
N SER A 243 -35.13 5.52 -5.17
CA SER A 243 -35.82 6.81 -5.09
C SER A 243 -35.13 7.79 -4.12
N ARG A 244 -34.65 7.29 -3.00
CA ARG A 244 -33.92 8.09 -2.01
C ARG A 244 -32.48 8.37 -2.47
N ARG A 245 -31.87 7.42 -3.19
CA ARG A 245 -30.53 7.60 -3.76
C ARG A 245 -30.54 8.67 -4.85
N ALA A 246 -31.55 8.70 -5.73
CA ALA A 246 -31.70 9.71 -6.77
C ALA A 246 -31.90 11.14 -6.21
N ALA A 247 -32.44 11.24 -4.99
CA ALA A 247 -32.61 12.53 -4.29
C ALA A 247 -31.33 13.02 -3.60
N ALA A 248 -30.37 12.13 -3.36
CA ALA A 248 -29.08 12.43 -2.74
C ALA A 248 -27.98 12.54 -3.80
N VAL A 249 -28.20 13.35 -4.85
CA VAL A 249 -27.19 13.58 -5.89
C VAL A 249 -26.04 14.37 -5.29
N ASP A 250 -25.00 13.65 -4.93
CA ASP A 250 -23.70 14.21 -4.61
C ASP A 250 -22.87 14.24 -5.91
N GLU A 251 -22.25 15.36 -6.22
CA GLU A 251 -21.56 15.62 -7.51
C GLU A 251 -20.23 14.86 -7.66
N GLY A 252 -19.92 13.89 -6.80
CA GLY A 252 -18.67 13.13 -6.76
C GLY A 252 -18.79 11.67 -7.19
N PRO A 253 -17.65 10.99 -7.48
CA PRO A 253 -17.65 9.55 -7.71
C PRO A 253 -18.13 8.83 -6.44
N ASN A 254 -19.06 7.88 -6.60
CA ASN A 254 -19.55 7.07 -5.49
C ASN A 254 -18.41 6.26 -4.87
N LEU A 255 -17.98 6.64 -3.66
CA LEU A 255 -16.84 6.02 -2.99
C LEU A 255 -17.07 4.52 -2.71
N LEU A 256 -18.31 4.10 -2.48
CA LEU A 256 -18.66 2.68 -2.32
C LEU A 256 -18.39 1.91 -3.62
N GLN A 257 -18.67 2.50 -4.78
CA GLN A 257 -18.34 1.90 -6.08
C GLN A 257 -16.83 1.84 -6.31
N VAL A 258 -16.11 2.92 -5.99
CA VAL A 258 -14.64 2.93 -6.09
C VAL A 258 -14.01 1.86 -5.22
N LEU A 259 -14.49 1.70 -3.98
CA LEU A 259 -14.00 0.70 -3.04
C LEU A 259 -14.17 -0.73 -3.58
N THR A 260 -15.34 -1.02 -4.16
CA THR A 260 -15.61 -2.34 -4.74
C THR A 260 -14.79 -2.61 -6.00
N ASP A 261 -14.70 -1.63 -6.90
CA ASP A 261 -13.96 -1.74 -8.15
C ASP A 261 -12.46 -1.99 -7.91
N ASP A 262 -11.86 -1.26 -6.97
CA ASP A 262 -10.44 -1.37 -6.68
C ASP A 262 -10.05 -2.66 -5.95
N THR A 263 -11.01 -3.33 -5.29
CA THR A 263 -10.76 -4.56 -4.52
C THR A 263 -11.34 -5.83 -5.13
N ASN A 264 -11.78 -5.80 -6.39
CA ASN A 264 -12.43 -6.92 -7.08
C ASN A 264 -13.71 -7.41 -6.39
N GLY A 265 -14.48 -6.48 -5.82
CA GLY A 265 -15.80 -6.71 -5.25
C GLY A 265 -16.95 -6.29 -6.17
N ALA A 266 -18.12 -6.04 -5.61
CA ALA A 266 -19.28 -5.49 -6.31
C ALA A 266 -20.18 -4.71 -5.35
N LEU A 267 -20.90 -3.73 -5.88
CA LEU A 267 -21.90 -2.95 -5.14
C LEU A 267 -23.29 -3.52 -5.40
N PHE A 268 -23.99 -3.89 -4.34
CA PHE A 268 -25.35 -4.44 -4.36
C PHE A 268 -26.35 -3.42 -3.86
N THR A 269 -27.40 -3.23 -4.62
CA THR A 269 -28.45 -2.25 -4.30
C THR A 269 -29.83 -2.88 -4.53
N PRO A 270 -30.88 -2.39 -3.86
CA PRO A 270 -32.25 -2.82 -4.17
C PRO A 270 -32.58 -2.60 -5.65
N SER A 271 -33.24 -3.56 -6.28
CA SER A 271 -33.65 -3.44 -7.68
C SER A 271 -34.77 -2.41 -7.88
N THR A 272 -34.71 -1.68 -9.02
CA THR A 272 -35.73 -0.71 -9.43
C THR A 272 -36.79 -1.39 -10.30
N GLY A 273 -37.76 -2.08 -9.70
CA GLY A 273 -38.84 -2.68 -10.49
C GLY A 273 -39.90 -3.38 -9.64
N ALA A 274 -41.06 -3.66 -10.22
CA ALA A 274 -42.20 -4.26 -9.54
C ALA A 274 -41.98 -5.72 -9.07
N ALA A 275 -40.85 -6.35 -9.44
CA ALA A 275 -40.41 -7.61 -8.89
C ALA A 275 -39.49 -7.32 -7.72
N SER A 276 -40.04 -7.31 -6.53
CA SER A 276 -39.42 -7.23 -5.20
C SER A 276 -38.06 -6.54 -5.11
N SER A 277 -37.99 -5.42 -4.42
CA SER A 277 -36.73 -4.72 -4.04
C SER A 277 -35.68 -5.63 -3.38
N GLU A 278 -36.08 -6.81 -2.95
CA GLU A 278 -35.26 -7.86 -2.33
C GLU A 278 -34.41 -8.63 -3.33
N GLY A 279 -34.89 -8.81 -4.57
CA GLY A 279 -34.21 -9.63 -5.57
C GLY A 279 -32.82 -9.12 -5.98
N GLY A 280 -32.58 -7.81 -5.93
CA GLY A 280 -31.26 -7.22 -6.24
C GLY A 280 -30.20 -7.51 -5.18
N ILE A 281 -30.57 -7.43 -3.91
CA ILE A 281 -29.67 -7.70 -2.78
C ILE A 281 -29.38 -9.19 -2.68
N ASP A 282 -30.41 -10.05 -2.72
CA ASP A 282 -30.23 -11.50 -2.61
C ASP A 282 -29.38 -12.04 -3.76
N ALA A 283 -29.65 -11.62 -5.00
CA ALA A 283 -28.82 -11.99 -6.15
C ALA A 283 -27.36 -11.52 -5.99
N GLY A 284 -27.17 -10.34 -5.41
CA GLY A 284 -25.82 -9.83 -5.10
C GLY A 284 -25.10 -10.68 -4.05
N LEU A 285 -25.75 -11.06 -2.97
CA LEU A 285 -25.16 -11.92 -1.93
C LEU A 285 -24.87 -13.32 -2.47
N GLN A 286 -25.74 -13.88 -3.31
CA GLN A 286 -25.49 -15.14 -4.04
C GLN A 286 -24.28 -15.00 -4.96
N GLN A 287 -24.16 -13.90 -5.70
CA GLN A 287 -23.00 -13.63 -6.54
C GLN A 287 -21.72 -13.57 -5.70
N MET A 288 -21.73 -12.88 -4.55
CA MET A 288 -20.59 -12.81 -3.63
C MET A 288 -20.15 -14.21 -3.17
N ALA A 289 -21.11 -15.08 -2.81
CA ALA A 289 -20.82 -16.45 -2.42
C ALA A 289 -20.26 -17.28 -3.58
N ALA A 290 -20.78 -17.10 -4.80
CA ALA A 290 -20.29 -17.76 -6.01
C ALA A 290 -18.87 -17.30 -6.36
N ASP A 291 -18.58 -16.00 -6.30
CA ASP A 291 -17.26 -15.42 -6.53
C ASP A 291 -16.20 -15.90 -5.52
N ALA A 292 -16.62 -16.15 -4.28
CA ALA A 292 -15.75 -16.74 -3.27
C ALA A 292 -15.45 -18.24 -3.53
N SER A 293 -16.30 -18.90 -4.32
CA SER A 293 -16.21 -20.34 -4.60
C SER A 293 -15.41 -20.67 -5.85
N ALA A 294 -15.37 -19.77 -6.85
CA ALA A 294 -14.80 -20.08 -8.16
C ALA A 294 -14.13 -18.85 -8.79
N TYR A 295 -12.81 -18.90 -8.94
CA TYR A 295 -12.03 -17.83 -9.55
C TYR A 295 -10.74 -18.34 -10.17
N TYR A 296 -10.14 -17.56 -11.06
CA TYR A 296 -8.80 -17.80 -11.58
C TYR A 296 -7.78 -17.05 -10.74
N LEU A 297 -6.67 -17.71 -10.43
CA LEU A 297 -5.49 -17.09 -9.85
C LEU A 297 -4.43 -16.99 -10.96
N LEU A 298 -4.16 -15.76 -11.40
CA LEU A 298 -3.11 -15.45 -12.36
C LEU A 298 -1.85 -15.07 -11.59
N THR A 299 -0.75 -15.69 -11.94
CA THR A 299 0.56 -15.44 -11.32
C THR A 299 1.54 -14.98 -12.39
N TYR A 300 2.25 -13.89 -12.13
CA TYR A 300 3.30 -13.36 -13.00
C TYR A 300 4.40 -12.68 -12.18
N ARG A 301 5.52 -12.39 -12.81
CA ARG A 301 6.65 -11.71 -12.17
C ARG A 301 6.68 -10.24 -12.58
N SER A 302 6.63 -9.36 -11.61
CA SER A 302 6.81 -7.93 -11.80
C SER A 302 8.18 -7.48 -11.32
N ILE A 303 8.86 -6.68 -12.13
CA ILE A 303 10.14 -6.06 -11.76
C ILE A 303 9.96 -4.86 -10.82
N ARG A 304 8.72 -4.40 -10.59
CA ARG A 304 8.40 -3.20 -9.81
C ARG A 304 7.65 -3.48 -8.51
N ASN A 305 7.52 -4.72 -8.13
CA ASN A 305 6.67 -5.14 -7.02
C ASN A 305 7.17 -4.81 -5.61
N THR A 306 8.21 -4.00 -5.48
CA THR A 306 8.80 -3.62 -4.18
C THR A 306 9.01 -2.12 -4.00
N ASP A 307 8.43 -1.31 -4.89
CA ASP A 307 8.63 0.14 -4.92
C ASP A 307 7.66 0.95 -4.03
N GLY A 308 6.66 0.28 -3.45
CA GLY A 308 5.65 0.92 -2.59
C GLY A 308 4.55 1.65 -3.35
N LEU A 309 4.49 1.52 -4.69
CA LEU A 309 3.57 2.24 -5.55
C LEU A 309 2.34 1.40 -5.92
N PHE A 310 1.35 2.07 -6.51
CA PHE A 310 0.22 1.40 -7.14
C PHE A 310 0.55 1.10 -8.60
N HIS A 311 0.40 -0.19 -8.98
CA HIS A 311 0.55 -0.66 -10.35
C HIS A 311 -0.82 -1.02 -10.91
N SER A 312 -1.18 -0.41 -12.04
CA SER A 312 -2.44 -0.72 -12.73
C SER A 312 -2.35 -2.08 -13.41
N VAL A 313 -3.40 -2.88 -13.30
CA VAL A 313 -3.50 -4.19 -13.96
C VAL A 313 -4.76 -4.23 -14.83
N ASP A 314 -4.60 -4.52 -16.10
CA ASP A 314 -5.68 -4.77 -17.06
C ASP A 314 -5.62 -6.24 -17.49
N VAL A 315 -6.70 -6.98 -17.23
CA VAL A 315 -6.82 -8.38 -17.62
C VAL A 315 -7.90 -8.53 -18.66
N ARG A 316 -7.57 -9.16 -19.78
CA ARG A 316 -8.49 -9.45 -20.88
C ARG A 316 -8.51 -10.94 -21.17
N VAL A 317 -9.60 -11.39 -21.78
CA VAL A 317 -9.74 -12.75 -22.25
C VAL A 317 -10.07 -12.75 -23.76
N LYS A 318 -9.44 -13.67 -24.51
CA LYS A 318 -9.62 -13.76 -25.96
C LYS A 318 -10.96 -14.34 -26.38
N PRO A 319 -11.52 -15.40 -25.73
CA PRO A 319 -12.82 -15.94 -26.06
C PRO A 319 -13.95 -14.91 -25.87
N ARG A 320 -14.86 -14.85 -26.83
CA ARG A 320 -16.01 -13.92 -26.79
C ARG A 320 -17.10 -14.43 -25.84
N GLY A 321 -17.90 -13.50 -25.31
CA GLY A 321 -19.05 -13.79 -24.46
C GLY A 321 -18.70 -14.08 -23.01
N ILE A 322 -17.45 -13.93 -22.60
CA ILE A 322 -16.99 -14.04 -21.21
C ILE A 322 -16.87 -12.64 -20.61
N ARG A 323 -17.43 -12.47 -19.43
CA ARG A 323 -17.28 -11.27 -18.62
C ARG A 323 -16.17 -11.51 -17.61
N LEU A 324 -15.20 -10.62 -17.57
CA LEU A 324 -14.14 -10.63 -16.57
C LEU A 324 -14.36 -9.54 -15.53
N ARG A 325 -14.01 -9.88 -14.29
CA ARG A 325 -13.84 -8.93 -13.21
C ARG A 325 -12.55 -9.26 -12.48
N ALA A 326 -11.70 -8.28 -12.33
CA ALA A 326 -10.43 -8.36 -11.62
C ALA A 326 -10.18 -7.02 -10.91
N ARG A 327 -9.31 -7.00 -9.91
CA ARG A 327 -8.86 -5.75 -9.32
C ARG A 327 -8.14 -4.89 -10.37
N LYS A 328 -8.32 -3.58 -10.30
CA LYS A 328 -7.72 -2.63 -11.25
C LYS A 328 -6.20 -2.49 -11.11
N GLY A 329 -5.63 -3.05 -10.07
CA GLY A 329 -4.21 -2.98 -9.79
C GLY A 329 -3.87 -3.52 -8.41
N TYR A 330 -2.62 -3.36 -8.04
CA TYR A 330 -2.13 -3.72 -6.72
C TYR A 330 -1.15 -2.67 -6.18
N TRP A 331 -1.03 -2.62 -4.87
CA TRP A 331 -0.02 -1.80 -4.21
C TRP A 331 1.20 -2.68 -3.92
N ALA A 332 2.31 -2.36 -4.54
CA ALA A 332 3.57 -3.04 -4.24
C ALA A 332 3.97 -2.76 -2.79
N PRO A 333 4.46 -3.78 -2.05
CA PRO A 333 5.02 -3.54 -0.73
C PRO A 333 6.34 -2.78 -0.86
N THR A 334 6.68 -1.99 0.15
CA THR A 334 8.04 -1.46 0.26
C THR A 334 9.01 -2.56 0.72
N THR A 335 10.29 -2.38 0.45
CA THR A 335 11.34 -3.29 0.95
C THR A 335 11.27 -3.47 2.47
N ASP A 336 10.95 -2.40 3.21
CA ASP A 336 10.80 -2.44 4.67
C ASP A 336 9.59 -3.27 5.11
N GLU A 337 8.48 -3.19 4.38
CA GLU A 337 7.29 -4.00 4.67
C GLU A 337 7.54 -5.48 4.43
N ILE A 338 8.24 -5.83 3.35
CA ILE A 338 8.65 -7.22 3.06
C ILE A 338 9.54 -7.75 4.19
N GLN A 339 10.50 -6.96 4.64
CA GLN A 339 11.40 -7.38 5.73
C GLN A 339 10.63 -7.59 7.04
N ARG A 340 9.67 -6.72 7.37
CA ARG A 340 8.80 -6.91 8.54
C ARG A 340 7.97 -8.18 8.44
N ALA A 341 7.36 -8.44 7.27
CA ALA A 341 6.59 -9.65 7.04
C ALA A 341 7.44 -10.91 7.19
N ASN A 342 8.68 -10.90 6.67
CA ASN A 342 9.63 -11.99 6.82
C ASN A 342 10.04 -12.20 8.28
N LEU A 343 10.29 -11.13 9.05
CA LEU A 343 10.59 -11.21 10.47
C LEU A 343 9.44 -11.82 11.27
N LEU A 344 8.21 -11.41 11.00
CA LEU A 344 7.01 -11.95 11.66
C LEU A 344 6.77 -13.43 11.29
N ALA A 345 7.00 -13.80 10.03
CA ALA A 345 6.90 -15.19 9.59
C ALA A 345 7.92 -16.09 10.29
N HIS A 346 9.15 -15.60 10.48
CA HIS A 346 10.20 -16.34 11.18
C HIS A 346 10.01 -16.37 12.72
N ALA A 347 9.36 -15.36 13.30
CA ALA A 347 9.05 -15.34 14.74
C ALA A 347 8.09 -16.46 15.15
N ASN A 348 7.27 -16.96 14.22
CA ASN A 348 6.32 -18.06 14.44
C ASN A 348 6.88 -19.44 14.04
N ASP A 349 8.13 -19.54 13.58
CA ASP A 349 8.77 -20.80 13.21
C ASP A 349 9.42 -21.45 14.43
N PRO A 350 9.08 -22.69 14.82
CA PRO A 350 9.62 -23.35 15.99
C PRO A 350 11.09 -23.81 15.88
N ARG A 351 11.82 -23.38 14.85
CA ARG A 351 13.26 -23.65 14.72
C ARG A 351 14.08 -22.87 15.76
N PRO A 352 15.21 -23.43 16.26
CA PRO A 352 16.02 -22.75 17.26
C PRO A 352 16.47 -21.38 16.72
N ALA A 353 16.26 -20.36 17.53
CA ALA A 353 16.56 -18.98 17.21
C ALA A 353 18.03 -18.83 16.82
N VAL A 354 18.30 -18.58 15.54
CA VAL A 354 19.52 -17.88 15.15
C VAL A 354 19.44 -16.51 15.84
N PRO A 355 20.49 -16.02 16.51
CA PRO A 355 20.45 -14.72 17.15
C PRO A 355 19.96 -13.67 16.15
N LEU A 356 18.75 -13.14 16.35
CA LEU A 356 18.19 -12.10 15.52
C LEU A 356 19.13 -10.89 15.60
N PRO A 357 19.53 -10.31 14.45
CA PRO A 357 20.15 -8.99 14.51
C PRO A 357 19.20 -8.06 15.26
N PRO A 358 19.72 -7.14 16.08
CA PRO A 358 18.89 -6.27 16.92
C PRO A 358 17.77 -5.65 16.08
N ALA A 359 16.56 -5.68 16.63
CA ALA A 359 15.36 -5.20 15.96
C ALA A 359 15.63 -3.80 15.36
N ARG A 360 15.41 -3.65 14.05
CA ARG A 360 15.61 -2.36 13.38
C ARG A 360 14.58 -1.40 13.95
N HIS A 361 15.03 -0.50 14.80
CA HIS A 361 14.20 0.56 15.31
C HIS A 361 14.21 1.72 14.29
N ILE A 362 13.04 2.12 13.83
CA ILE A 362 12.84 3.30 12.98
C ILE A 362 12.26 4.38 13.85
N SER A 363 13.01 5.44 14.04
CA SER A 363 12.58 6.55 14.87
C SER A 363 11.45 7.34 14.22
N PRO A 364 10.37 7.63 14.96
CA PRO A 364 9.32 8.55 14.51
C PRO A 364 9.73 10.02 14.59
N LEU A 365 10.88 10.34 15.23
CA LEU A 365 11.32 11.70 15.51
C LEU A 365 11.95 12.40 14.32
N ILE A 366 12.41 11.65 13.31
CA ILE A 366 13.13 12.20 12.16
C ILE A 366 12.53 11.68 10.84
N ARG A 367 12.67 12.51 9.80
CA ARG A 367 12.40 12.16 8.40
C ARG A 367 13.71 12.18 7.63
N PRO A 368 14.43 11.06 7.52
CA PRO A 368 15.65 11.00 6.72
C PRO A 368 15.32 10.82 5.23
N TRP A 369 16.19 11.34 4.39
CA TRP A 369 16.20 11.14 2.96
C TRP A 369 17.60 10.74 2.49
N PHE A 370 17.66 9.90 1.49
CA PHE A 370 18.89 9.41 0.87
C PHE A 370 18.80 9.62 -0.63
N GLY A 371 19.83 10.20 -1.20
CA GLY A 371 19.96 10.34 -2.64
C GLY A 371 21.24 9.70 -3.15
N VAL A 372 21.21 9.21 -4.39
CA VAL A 372 22.37 8.62 -5.06
C VAL A 372 22.70 9.38 -6.33
N ALA A 373 24.01 9.53 -6.59
CA ALA A 373 24.57 10.12 -7.79
C ALA A 373 25.83 9.35 -8.19
N ARG A 374 26.36 9.54 -9.41
CA ARG A 374 27.67 8.98 -9.76
C ARG A 374 28.75 9.58 -8.87
N GLY A 375 29.52 8.73 -8.23
CA GLY A 375 30.70 9.08 -7.45
C GLY A 375 31.99 8.93 -8.25
N ALA A 376 33.11 9.14 -7.59
CA ALA A 376 34.43 8.95 -8.18
C ALA A 376 34.75 7.45 -8.37
N ASN A 377 35.62 7.13 -9.33
CA ASN A 377 36.17 5.78 -9.54
C ASN A 377 35.12 4.65 -9.69
N GLY A 378 33.98 4.94 -10.33
CA GLY A 378 32.89 3.97 -10.53
C GLY A 378 32.11 3.61 -9.26
N GLN A 379 32.28 4.39 -8.21
CA GLN A 379 31.46 4.31 -7.01
C GLN A 379 30.16 5.11 -7.17
N THR A 380 29.24 4.88 -6.27
CA THR A 380 28.01 5.67 -6.16
C THR A 380 28.12 6.60 -4.96
N ARG A 381 27.89 7.87 -5.19
CA ARG A 381 27.84 8.91 -4.16
C ARG A 381 26.48 8.86 -3.48
N VAL A 382 26.47 8.71 -2.16
CA VAL A 382 25.29 8.78 -1.33
C VAL A 382 25.26 10.12 -0.60
N THR A 383 24.12 10.79 -0.66
CA THR A 383 23.83 12.01 0.12
C THR A 383 22.74 11.69 1.13
N PHE A 384 22.99 11.96 2.38
CA PHE A 384 22.03 11.86 3.47
C PHE A 384 21.66 13.24 3.99
N VAL A 385 20.37 13.47 4.17
CA VAL A 385 19.81 14.64 4.86
C VAL A 385 18.62 14.20 5.70
N TRP A 386 18.22 15.03 6.66
CA TRP A 386 17.06 14.74 7.49
C TRP A 386 16.37 16.01 8.00
N GLU A 387 15.09 15.89 8.33
CA GLU A 387 14.29 16.93 8.99
C GLU A 387 13.65 16.33 10.25
N PRO A 388 13.42 17.14 11.30
CA PRO A 388 12.58 16.72 12.41
C PRO A 388 11.18 16.35 11.91
N ALA A 389 10.64 15.23 12.37
CA ALA A 389 9.24 14.95 12.19
C ALA A 389 8.44 16.02 12.95
N GLY A 390 7.42 16.61 12.31
CA GLY A 390 6.64 17.68 12.90
C GLY A 390 6.13 17.29 14.30
N ALA A 391 6.32 18.15 15.28
CA ALA A 391 5.81 17.94 16.62
C ALA A 391 4.27 17.84 16.58
N VAL A 392 3.70 16.89 17.29
CA VAL A 392 2.25 16.83 17.51
C VAL A 392 1.87 18.05 18.37
N PRO A 393 1.00 18.93 17.91
CA PRO A 393 0.61 20.10 18.68
C PRO A 393 0.04 19.68 20.05
N GLY A 394 0.64 20.21 21.13
CA GLY A 394 0.20 19.90 22.52
C GLY A 394 1.01 18.82 23.22
N ASP A 395 1.90 18.13 22.58
CA ASP A 395 2.80 17.16 23.23
C ASP A 395 4.14 17.81 23.58
N HIS A 396 4.21 18.41 24.77
CA HIS A 396 5.41 19.02 25.33
C HIS A 396 6.43 18.00 25.90
N ARG A 397 6.15 16.70 25.80
CA ARG A 397 7.02 15.64 26.33
C ARG A 397 8.04 15.13 25.31
N ILE A 398 7.84 15.41 24.03
CA ILE A 398 8.75 14.99 22.97
C ILE A 398 9.89 15.98 22.90
N ARG A 399 11.10 15.52 23.22
CA ARG A 399 12.33 16.31 23.00
C ARG A 399 12.52 16.50 21.50
N THR A 400 12.84 17.73 21.09
CA THR A 400 13.01 18.06 19.67
C THR A 400 14.39 17.59 19.21
N PRO A 401 14.48 16.77 18.15
CA PRO A 401 15.75 16.40 17.54
C PRO A 401 16.49 17.63 17.02
N SER A 402 17.78 17.73 17.33
CA SER A 402 18.64 18.85 16.89
C SER A 402 19.86 18.37 16.13
N ARG A 403 20.26 17.10 16.28
CA ARG A 403 21.42 16.50 15.65
C ARG A 403 21.20 15.00 15.46
N VAL A 404 21.77 14.45 14.40
CA VAL A 404 21.89 13.01 14.15
C VAL A 404 23.37 12.67 14.05
N GLU A 405 23.87 11.79 14.93
CA GLU A 405 25.16 11.15 14.74
C GLU A 405 24.95 9.96 13.78
N LEU A 406 25.43 10.12 12.56
CA LEU A 406 25.29 9.12 11.50
C LEU A 406 26.56 8.30 11.39
N LYS A 407 26.39 6.95 11.43
CA LYS A 407 27.43 5.99 11.07
C LYS A 407 26.96 5.13 9.91
N ALA A 408 27.66 5.20 8.78
CA ALA A 408 27.38 4.40 7.60
C ALA A 408 28.39 3.26 7.48
N LEU A 409 27.89 2.03 7.34
CA LEU A 409 28.66 0.80 7.35
C LEU A 409 28.36 -0.01 6.09
N ARG A 410 29.38 -0.53 5.44
CA ARG A 410 29.24 -1.55 4.40
C ARG A 410 28.87 -2.90 5.00
N THR A 411 28.48 -3.85 4.16
CA THR A 411 28.15 -5.22 4.60
C THR A 411 29.32 -5.96 5.24
N ASP A 412 30.55 -5.59 4.91
CA ASP A 412 31.78 -6.12 5.50
C ASP A 412 32.15 -5.46 6.85
N GLY A 413 31.31 -4.53 7.34
CA GLY A 413 31.55 -3.78 8.59
C GLY A 413 32.44 -2.54 8.43
N THR A 414 32.98 -2.27 7.23
CA THR A 414 33.80 -1.08 6.98
C THR A 414 32.97 0.19 7.14
N THR A 415 33.43 1.12 7.97
CA THR A 415 32.82 2.45 8.13
C THR A 415 33.17 3.32 6.93
N VAL A 416 32.17 3.90 6.29
CA VAL A 416 32.34 4.81 5.13
C VAL A 416 32.01 6.26 5.47
N PHE A 417 31.25 6.47 6.53
CA PHE A 417 30.99 7.78 7.11
C PHE A 417 30.76 7.63 8.63
N ASP A 418 31.24 8.57 9.44
CA ASP A 418 31.01 8.66 10.89
C ASP A 418 31.07 10.12 11.29
N GLY A 419 29.93 10.68 11.73
CA GLY A 419 29.90 12.07 12.18
C GLY A 419 28.48 12.67 12.31
N PRO A 420 28.43 13.89 12.86
CA PRO A 420 27.18 14.61 13.10
C PRO A 420 26.59 15.18 11.79
N VAL A 421 25.27 15.16 11.72
CA VAL A 421 24.50 15.80 10.65
C VAL A 421 23.41 16.67 11.28
N ARG A 422 23.38 17.95 10.95
CA ARG A 422 22.32 18.87 11.37
C ARG A 422 21.05 18.69 10.54
N PRO A 423 19.88 19.06 11.08
CA PRO A 423 18.65 19.00 10.29
C PRO A 423 18.70 20.02 9.14
N THR A 424 18.11 19.66 8.01
CA THR A 424 17.86 20.63 6.95
C THR A 424 16.78 21.60 7.41
N GLY A 425 16.99 22.89 7.19
CA GLY A 425 16.08 23.93 7.66
C GLY A 425 15.03 24.31 6.62
N ALA A 426 13.98 24.97 7.12
CA ALA A 426 12.92 25.51 6.27
C ALA A 426 13.28 26.85 5.60
N THR A 427 14.47 27.40 5.82
CA THR A 427 14.90 28.72 5.34
C THR A 427 16.06 28.62 4.37
N VAL A 428 16.16 29.60 3.44
CA VAL A 428 17.20 29.65 2.39
C VAL A 428 18.62 29.69 2.96
N ASP A 429 18.79 30.27 4.14
CA ASP A 429 20.09 30.38 4.81
C ASP A 429 20.69 29.02 5.19
N THR A 430 19.85 27.99 5.34
CA THR A 430 20.28 26.63 5.66
C THR A 430 20.71 25.81 4.45
N TYR A 431 20.47 26.29 3.22
CA TYR A 431 20.93 25.59 2.01
C TYR A 431 22.46 25.61 1.82
N ASN A 432 23.15 26.49 2.53
CA ASN A 432 24.61 26.61 2.52
C ASN A 432 25.31 25.85 3.64
N ASP A 433 24.55 25.22 4.56
CA ASP A 433 25.11 24.51 5.71
C ASP A 433 25.63 23.13 5.28
N SER A 434 26.95 23.02 5.12
CA SER A 434 27.61 21.74 4.80
C SER A 434 27.35 20.68 5.87
N ASP A 435 27.11 21.10 7.12
CA ASP A 435 26.86 20.21 8.26
C ASP A 435 25.42 19.65 8.27
N ALA A 436 24.55 20.17 7.41
CA ALA A 436 23.18 19.67 7.24
C ALA A 436 23.08 18.47 6.28
N ARG A 437 24.20 17.95 5.80
CA ARG A 437 24.26 16.75 4.95
C ARG A 437 25.48 15.89 5.25
N ALA A 438 25.34 14.58 5.08
CA ALA A 438 26.49 13.67 4.96
C ALA A 438 26.61 13.22 3.50
N VAL A 439 27.85 13.18 3.00
CA VAL A 439 28.16 12.74 1.64
C VAL A 439 29.30 11.73 1.71
N PHE A 440 29.12 10.57 1.09
CA PHE A 440 30.14 9.53 1.02
C PHE A 440 30.00 8.69 -0.24
N ASP A 441 31.13 8.19 -0.75
CA ASP A 441 31.17 7.34 -1.94
C ASP A 441 31.30 5.86 -1.53
N VAL A 442 30.48 4.99 -2.11
CA VAL A 442 30.48 3.55 -1.83
C VAL A 442 30.32 2.74 -3.12
N PRO A 443 30.84 1.52 -3.19
CA PRO A 443 30.48 0.59 -4.25
C PRO A 443 28.97 0.30 -4.22
N PRO A 444 28.34 0.01 -5.38
CA PRO A 444 26.96 -0.48 -5.40
C PRO A 444 26.77 -1.68 -4.46
N GLY A 445 25.67 -1.68 -3.70
CA GLY A 445 25.41 -2.72 -2.72
C GLY A 445 24.62 -2.20 -1.51
N ARG A 446 24.60 -2.99 -0.44
CA ARG A 446 23.89 -2.62 0.79
C ARG A 446 24.78 -1.80 1.72
N VAL A 447 24.21 -0.74 2.28
CA VAL A 447 24.84 0.10 3.29
C VAL A 447 23.91 0.19 4.50
N ARG A 448 24.45 -0.08 5.67
CA ARG A 448 23.74 0.07 6.95
C ARG A 448 24.01 1.47 7.51
N LEU A 449 22.95 2.15 7.84
CA LEU A 449 22.98 3.48 8.46
C LEU A 449 22.52 3.33 9.92
N GLN A 450 23.36 3.71 10.82
CA GLN A 450 23.07 3.79 12.26
C GLN A 450 23.01 5.26 12.65
N MET A 451 21.91 5.68 13.21
CA MET A 451 21.66 7.06 13.59
C MET A 451 21.37 7.14 15.08
N SER A 452 22.15 7.91 15.82
CA SER A 452 21.81 8.35 17.17
C SER A 452 21.19 9.74 17.06
N ILE A 453 19.97 9.90 17.52
CA ILE A 453 19.20 11.13 17.45
C ILE A 453 19.36 11.85 18.78
N GLU A 454 19.82 13.10 18.72
CA GLU A 454 20.17 13.87 19.90
C GLU A 454 19.37 15.19 19.98
N ASP A 455 19.14 15.63 21.21
CA ASP A 455 18.55 16.93 21.50
C ASP A 455 19.58 18.07 21.46
N SER A 456 19.17 19.31 21.76
CA SER A 456 20.03 20.48 21.80
C SER A 456 21.12 20.44 22.88
N ALA A 457 20.98 19.56 23.86
CA ALA A 457 21.98 19.31 24.90
C ALA A 457 22.92 18.13 24.55
N SER A 458 22.88 17.65 23.30
CA SER A 458 23.64 16.48 22.81
C SER A 458 23.34 15.20 23.62
N GLN A 459 22.13 15.08 24.16
CA GLN A 459 21.70 13.86 24.82
C GLN A 459 20.95 12.99 23.82
N PRO A 460 21.31 11.69 23.69
CA PRO A 460 20.58 10.76 22.87
C PRO A 460 19.12 10.66 23.35
N ILE A 461 18.19 10.88 22.42
CA ILE A 461 16.74 10.78 22.69
C ILE A 461 16.12 9.60 21.98
N ASP A 462 16.75 9.11 20.90
CA ASP A 462 16.29 7.93 20.17
C ASP A 462 17.42 7.40 19.27
N THR A 463 17.19 6.24 18.66
CA THR A 463 18.10 5.64 17.67
C THR A 463 17.30 5.21 16.44
N ASP A 464 17.95 5.18 15.28
CA ASP A 464 17.35 4.67 14.04
C ASP A 464 18.39 3.81 13.30
N VAL A 465 18.00 2.66 12.79
CA VAL A 465 18.89 1.78 12.03
C VAL A 465 18.20 1.39 10.74
N ARG A 466 18.80 1.83 9.61
CA ARG A 466 18.30 1.54 8.27
C ARG A 466 19.34 0.84 7.43
N GLU A 467 18.87 0.09 6.47
CA GLU A 467 19.68 -0.48 5.41
C GLU A 467 19.17 0.07 4.08
N ILE A 468 20.06 0.69 3.33
CA ILE A 468 19.76 1.23 2.01
C ILE A 468 20.44 0.37 0.94
N LEU A 469 19.77 0.20 -0.20
CA LEU A 469 20.37 -0.39 -1.40
C LEU A 469 20.90 0.72 -2.26
N VAL A 470 22.22 0.79 -2.39
CA VAL A 470 22.90 1.74 -3.26
C VAL A 470 22.97 1.14 -4.65
N GLY A 471 22.26 1.73 -5.60
CA GLY A 471 22.17 1.26 -6.98
C GLY A 471 23.47 1.45 -7.77
N ASP A 472 23.63 0.66 -8.82
CA ASP A 472 24.71 0.81 -9.79
C ASP A 472 24.30 1.82 -10.87
N LEU A 473 24.98 2.96 -10.89
CA LEU A 473 24.74 4.02 -11.89
C LEU A 473 25.72 3.97 -13.07
N ARG A 474 26.41 2.83 -13.28
CA ARG A 474 27.34 2.64 -14.42
C ARG A 474 26.63 2.32 -15.73
N ALA A 475 25.34 2.02 -15.70
CA ALA A 475 24.55 1.82 -16.92
C ALA A 475 24.80 2.98 -17.92
N PRO A 476 24.80 2.72 -19.23
CA PRO A 476 25.04 3.76 -20.23
C PRO A 476 24.17 4.98 -20.04
N VAL A 477 22.86 4.78 -19.85
CA VAL A 477 21.92 5.84 -19.45
C VAL A 477 21.43 5.54 -18.05
N ALA A 478 21.57 6.50 -17.13
CA ALA A 478 21.17 6.34 -15.75
C ALA A 478 20.64 7.66 -15.18
N ILE A 479 19.74 7.57 -14.23
CA ILE A 479 19.24 8.70 -13.43
C ILE A 479 19.65 8.44 -11.98
N GLY A 480 20.29 9.44 -11.34
CA GLY A 480 20.46 9.46 -9.90
C GLY A 480 19.18 9.93 -9.21
N THR A 481 19.14 9.87 -7.89
CA THR A 481 17.93 10.26 -7.14
C THR A 481 17.63 11.75 -7.31
N PRO A 482 16.42 12.15 -7.74
CA PRO A 482 16.01 13.54 -7.84
C PRO A 482 16.06 14.23 -6.48
N GLN A 483 16.78 15.35 -6.43
CA GLN A 483 16.93 16.18 -5.24
C GLN A 483 15.88 17.28 -5.25
N VAL A 484 15.10 17.39 -4.19
CA VAL A 484 14.06 18.41 -4.07
C VAL A 484 14.57 19.56 -3.19
N LEU A 485 14.46 20.75 -3.73
CA LEU A 485 14.76 22.00 -3.06
C LEU A 485 13.47 22.82 -2.95
N ARG A 486 13.28 23.50 -1.85
CA ARG A 486 12.07 24.25 -1.54
C ARG A 486 12.32 25.74 -1.75
N ALA A 487 11.45 26.41 -2.51
CA ALA A 487 11.46 27.86 -2.66
C ALA A 487 10.07 28.42 -2.34
N ARG A 488 10.01 29.58 -1.68
CA ARG A 488 8.77 30.31 -1.37
C ARG A 488 8.67 31.60 -2.16
N THR A 489 9.79 32.17 -2.52
CA THR A 489 9.88 33.46 -3.23
C THR A 489 10.76 33.34 -4.47
N ALA A 490 10.64 34.31 -5.37
CA ALA A 490 11.55 34.43 -6.52
C ALA A 490 13.00 34.69 -6.11
N ARG A 491 13.24 35.26 -4.90
CA ARG A 491 14.57 35.42 -4.34
C ARG A 491 15.18 34.06 -3.98
N ASP A 492 14.35 33.15 -3.41
CA ASP A 492 14.81 31.82 -3.04
C ASP A 492 15.24 31.04 -4.29
N VAL A 493 14.44 31.11 -5.37
CA VAL A 493 14.78 30.45 -6.65
C VAL A 493 16.14 30.94 -7.15
N ARG A 494 16.35 32.28 -7.18
CA ARG A 494 17.63 32.84 -7.62
C ARG A 494 18.80 32.44 -6.71
N ALA A 495 18.57 32.32 -5.42
CA ALA A 495 19.60 31.87 -4.47
C ALA A 495 19.93 30.38 -4.72
N LEU A 496 18.92 29.55 -5.02
CA LEU A 496 19.13 28.15 -5.39
C LEU A 496 19.86 28.03 -6.73
N ASP A 497 19.50 28.83 -7.73
CA ASP A 497 20.17 28.83 -9.05
C ASP A 497 21.66 29.21 -8.93
N ALA A 498 21.99 30.09 -8.01
CA ALA A 498 23.36 30.48 -7.72
C ALA A 498 24.16 29.46 -6.89
N ASN A 499 23.49 28.47 -6.27
CA ASN A 499 24.13 27.48 -5.42
C ASN A 499 23.91 26.04 -5.92
N PRO A 500 24.86 25.48 -6.71
CA PRO A 500 24.76 24.11 -7.20
C PRO A 500 24.76 23.06 -6.09
N ASP A 501 25.33 23.36 -4.95
CA ASP A 501 25.49 22.48 -3.79
C ASP A 501 24.42 22.67 -2.71
N ALA A 502 23.32 23.36 -3.02
CA ALA A 502 22.22 23.55 -2.09
C ALA A 502 21.74 22.22 -1.52
N VAL A 503 21.52 22.20 -0.20
CA VAL A 503 21.10 21.00 0.53
C VAL A 503 19.64 20.68 0.23
N PRO A 504 19.30 19.47 -0.24
CA PRO A 504 17.93 19.10 -0.52
C PRO A 504 17.10 18.94 0.75
N VAL A 505 15.78 19.11 0.63
CA VAL A 505 14.84 18.84 1.73
C VAL A 505 14.47 17.37 1.78
N SER A 506 14.27 16.83 2.98
CA SER A 506 13.82 15.46 3.17
C SER A 506 12.30 15.32 3.03
N SER A 507 11.54 16.37 3.35
CA SER A 507 10.08 16.40 3.22
C SER A 507 9.64 16.19 1.77
N ARG A 508 8.50 15.51 1.64
CA ARG A 508 7.76 15.38 0.39
C ARG A 508 6.35 15.99 0.50
N GLU A 509 6.14 16.81 1.54
CA GLU A 509 4.91 17.57 1.76
C GLU A 509 5.20 19.06 1.64
N PHE A 510 4.44 19.75 0.79
CA PHE A 510 4.64 21.14 0.42
C PHE A 510 3.33 21.89 0.38
N SER A 511 3.32 23.16 0.77
CA SER A 511 2.14 23.99 0.65
C SER A 511 1.97 24.52 -0.78
N ARG A 512 0.76 24.91 -1.13
CA ARG A 512 0.46 25.53 -2.44
C ARG A 512 1.21 26.85 -2.68
N ALA A 513 1.65 27.52 -1.62
CA ALA A 513 2.43 28.75 -1.71
C ALA A 513 3.90 28.49 -2.07
N GLU A 514 4.33 27.24 -2.09
CA GLU A 514 5.71 26.85 -2.36
C GLU A 514 5.91 26.46 -3.83
N ARG A 515 7.18 26.39 -4.18
CA ARG A 515 7.68 26.00 -5.49
C ARG A 515 8.75 24.95 -5.30
N LEU A 516 8.70 23.88 -6.06
CA LEU A 516 9.71 22.84 -6.04
C LEU A 516 10.74 23.10 -7.12
N VAL A 517 12.00 23.16 -6.72
CA VAL A 517 13.14 23.10 -7.61
C VAL A 517 13.71 21.69 -7.51
N ILE A 518 13.59 20.90 -8.58
CA ILE A 518 14.01 19.50 -8.59
C ILE A 518 15.27 19.39 -9.44
N ARG A 519 16.36 18.93 -8.85
CA ARG A 519 17.62 18.67 -9.54
C ARG A 519 17.79 17.18 -9.79
N VAL A 520 18.02 16.85 -11.04
CA VAL A 520 18.08 15.47 -11.51
C VAL A 520 19.48 15.18 -12.04
N PRO A 521 20.27 14.35 -11.35
CA PRO A 521 21.51 13.83 -11.91
C PRO A 521 21.18 12.84 -13.03
N ALA A 522 21.46 13.20 -14.28
CA ALA A 522 21.21 12.34 -15.45
C ALA A 522 22.49 12.11 -16.22
N TYR A 523 22.70 10.90 -16.67
CA TYR A 523 23.96 10.45 -17.24
C TYR A 523 23.74 9.73 -18.55
N ALA A 524 24.61 10.03 -19.53
CA ALA A 524 24.72 9.32 -20.81
C ALA A 524 26.18 9.00 -21.13
N PRO A 525 26.47 8.12 -22.08
CA PRO A 525 27.85 7.88 -22.55
C PRO A 525 28.37 9.09 -23.34
N GLY A 526 29.65 9.37 -23.21
CA GLY A 526 30.31 10.48 -23.92
C GLY A 526 30.26 11.79 -23.15
N THR A 527 30.40 12.91 -23.86
CA THR A 527 30.40 14.27 -23.32
C THR A 527 29.03 14.93 -23.35
N ASP A 528 28.08 14.37 -24.10
CA ASP A 528 26.76 14.95 -24.29
C ASP A 528 25.80 14.56 -23.16
N ALA A 529 25.14 15.53 -22.61
CA ALA A 529 24.10 15.28 -21.62
C ALA A 529 22.90 14.56 -22.25
N PRO A 530 22.24 13.62 -21.55
CA PRO A 530 21.02 12.99 -22.06
C PRO A 530 19.90 14.03 -22.19
N THR A 531 19.01 13.83 -23.15
CA THR A 531 17.78 14.60 -23.24
C THR A 531 16.86 14.20 -22.07
N VAL A 532 16.56 15.14 -21.19
CA VAL A 532 15.66 14.89 -20.07
C VAL A 532 14.28 15.47 -20.39
N SER A 533 13.22 14.75 -20.06
CA SER A 533 11.85 15.21 -20.10
C SER A 533 11.16 14.93 -18.78
N ALA A 534 10.16 15.74 -18.44
CA ALA A 534 9.42 15.58 -17.20
C ALA A 534 7.91 15.75 -17.42
N ARG A 535 7.12 14.91 -16.76
CA ARG A 535 5.65 14.96 -16.79
C ARG A 535 5.10 14.99 -15.38
N LEU A 536 4.14 15.88 -15.15
CA LEU A 536 3.37 15.89 -13.91
C LEU A 536 2.23 14.89 -14.02
N LEU A 537 2.12 14.04 -13.01
CA LEU A 537 1.08 13.02 -12.88
C LEU A 537 0.23 13.29 -11.64
N THR A 538 -1.04 12.87 -11.68
CA THR A 538 -1.87 12.75 -10.48
C THR A 538 -1.35 11.63 -9.56
N GLY A 539 -1.81 11.57 -8.30
CA GLY A 539 -1.52 10.45 -7.41
C GLY A 539 -1.99 9.07 -7.93
N ALA A 540 -2.92 9.06 -8.90
CA ALA A 540 -3.36 7.87 -9.60
C ALA A 540 -2.51 7.54 -10.86
N GLY A 541 -1.41 8.27 -11.10
CA GLY A 541 -0.51 8.04 -12.24
C GLY A 541 -1.00 8.61 -13.59
N GLN A 542 -2.11 9.36 -13.61
CA GLN A 542 -2.60 9.95 -14.85
C GLN A 542 -1.78 11.19 -15.22
N SER A 543 -1.35 11.30 -16.48
CA SER A 543 -0.61 12.45 -16.98
C SER A 543 -1.48 13.71 -16.99
N MET A 544 -1.03 14.76 -16.31
CA MET A 544 -1.69 16.06 -16.26
C MET A 544 -1.10 17.03 -17.30
N ARG A 545 0.21 17.17 -17.30
CA ARG A 545 0.92 18.05 -18.23
C ARG A 545 2.40 17.68 -18.35
N THR A 546 3.01 18.02 -19.48
CA THR A 546 4.46 18.04 -19.63
C THR A 546 5.01 19.28 -18.93
N ILE A 547 6.11 19.13 -18.20
CA ILE A 547 6.80 20.24 -17.53
C ILE A 547 7.87 20.73 -18.50
N ALA A 548 7.83 22.02 -18.83
CA ALA A 548 8.87 22.64 -19.65
C ALA A 548 10.19 22.67 -18.86
N LEU A 549 11.26 22.21 -19.47
CA LEU A 549 12.61 22.29 -18.92
C LEU A 549 13.33 23.45 -19.57
N ASN A 550 13.99 24.28 -18.77
CA ASN A 550 14.86 25.32 -19.30
C ASN A 550 16.16 24.67 -19.78
N ALA A 551 16.43 24.75 -21.08
CA ALA A 551 17.66 24.18 -21.67
C ALA A 551 18.96 24.79 -21.08
N GLU A 552 18.88 25.98 -20.49
CA GLU A 552 20.00 26.65 -19.80
C GLU A 552 20.21 26.19 -18.33
N ALA A 553 19.31 25.37 -17.81
CA ALA A 553 19.33 24.92 -16.42
C ALA A 553 20.16 23.65 -16.21
N ILE A 554 21.24 23.43 -17.00
CA ILE A 554 22.21 22.37 -16.73
C ILE A 554 23.30 22.94 -15.83
N LEU A 555 23.11 22.83 -14.52
CA LEU A 555 24.12 23.15 -13.54
C LEU A 555 24.93 21.90 -13.21
N ASP A 556 26.21 21.87 -13.60
CA ASP A 556 27.14 20.78 -13.28
C ASP A 556 26.61 19.37 -13.65
N GLY A 557 26.03 19.24 -14.87
CA GLY A 557 25.48 17.98 -15.37
C GLY A 557 24.15 17.54 -14.73
N ARG A 558 23.49 18.43 -13.98
CA ARG A 558 22.18 18.21 -13.36
C ARG A 558 21.13 19.02 -14.08
N VAL A 559 20.07 18.38 -14.52
CA VAL A 559 18.91 19.07 -15.09
C VAL A 559 18.03 19.60 -13.95
N GLN A 560 17.60 20.86 -14.07
CA GLN A 560 16.74 21.49 -13.08
C GLN A 560 15.32 21.64 -13.62
N ILE A 561 14.35 21.20 -12.82
CA ILE A 561 12.91 21.31 -13.06
C ILE A 561 12.35 22.31 -12.05
N ASP A 562 11.63 23.32 -12.53
CA ASP A 562 10.95 24.29 -11.70
C ASP A 562 9.44 24.04 -11.75
N LEU A 563 8.84 23.69 -10.62
CA LEU A 563 7.44 23.33 -10.49
C LEU A 563 6.72 24.21 -9.47
N PRO A 564 6.01 25.26 -9.90
CA PRO A 564 5.14 26.04 -9.01
C PRO A 564 3.91 25.22 -8.60
N LEU A 565 3.58 25.23 -7.31
CA LEU A 565 2.47 24.44 -6.75
C LEU A 565 1.15 25.22 -6.64
N ALA A 566 1.14 26.52 -6.87
CA ALA A 566 -0.04 27.38 -6.71
C ALA A 566 -1.26 26.95 -7.56
N GLY A 567 -1.02 26.32 -8.71
CA GLY A 567 -2.06 25.84 -9.61
C GLY A 567 -2.55 24.41 -9.32
N LEU A 568 -2.03 23.76 -8.28
CA LEU A 568 -2.40 22.38 -7.94
C LEU A 568 -3.39 22.36 -6.77
N ALA A 569 -4.35 21.47 -6.83
CA ALA A 569 -5.23 21.18 -5.68
C ALA A 569 -4.44 20.44 -4.58
N SER A 570 -4.94 20.46 -3.36
CA SER A 570 -4.37 19.63 -2.30
C SER A 570 -4.54 18.16 -2.65
N GLY A 571 -3.44 17.39 -2.61
CA GLY A 571 -3.45 15.98 -3.03
C GLY A 571 -2.06 15.42 -3.27
N GLU A 572 -2.01 14.18 -3.73
CA GLU A 572 -0.78 13.49 -4.08
C GLU A 572 -0.49 13.64 -5.57
N TYR A 573 0.78 13.84 -5.90
CA TYR A 573 1.27 14.04 -7.26
C TYR A 573 2.58 13.31 -7.45
N ALA A 574 2.94 13.09 -8.71
CA ALA A 574 4.26 12.58 -9.07
C ALA A 574 4.84 13.37 -10.25
N VAL A 575 6.16 13.47 -10.28
CA VAL A 575 6.91 13.93 -11.45
C VAL A 575 7.61 12.72 -12.03
N GLU A 576 7.18 12.26 -13.19
CA GLU A 576 7.87 11.25 -13.97
C GLU A 576 8.99 11.94 -14.76
N ILE A 577 10.20 11.44 -14.62
CA ILE A 577 11.41 11.98 -15.24
C ILE A 577 11.98 10.92 -16.15
N THR A 578 12.24 11.27 -17.40
CA THR A 578 12.84 10.38 -18.40
C THR A 578 14.11 11.01 -18.92
N ALA A 579 15.22 10.26 -18.86
CA ALA A 579 16.47 10.62 -19.51
C ALA A 579 16.69 9.68 -20.70
N ALA A 580 16.88 10.23 -21.88
CA ALA A 580 17.04 9.48 -23.12
C ALA A 580 18.33 9.89 -23.85
N SER A 581 19.00 8.92 -24.46
CA SER A 581 20.11 9.10 -25.39
C SER A 581 20.06 8.01 -26.46
N PRO A 582 20.88 8.07 -27.51
CA PRO A 582 21.00 6.97 -28.48
C PRO A 582 21.40 5.62 -27.86
N ALA A 583 21.98 5.61 -26.65
CA ALA A 583 22.39 4.41 -25.93
C ALA A 583 21.28 3.78 -25.06
N GLY A 584 20.10 4.40 -24.98
CA GLY A 584 18.97 3.90 -24.20
C GLY A 584 18.18 4.98 -23.46
N GLU A 585 17.33 4.53 -22.56
CA GLU A 585 16.43 5.36 -21.76
C GLU A 585 16.46 4.92 -20.30
N ALA A 586 16.39 5.87 -19.38
CA ALA A 586 16.21 5.63 -17.95
C ALA A 586 15.04 6.48 -17.44
N LYS A 587 14.28 5.94 -16.48
CA LYS A 587 13.13 6.62 -15.88
C LYS A 587 13.22 6.59 -14.36
N ASP A 588 12.75 7.67 -13.74
CA ASP A 588 12.53 7.77 -12.29
C ASP A 588 11.27 8.57 -12.00
N THR A 589 10.68 8.38 -10.83
CA THR A 589 9.44 9.04 -10.44
C THR A 589 9.57 9.62 -9.05
N LEU A 590 9.40 10.94 -8.95
CA LEU A 590 9.41 11.67 -7.70
C LEU A 590 7.98 11.91 -7.22
N HIS A 591 7.61 11.32 -6.08
CA HIS A 591 6.32 11.53 -5.45
C HIS A 591 6.36 12.67 -4.44
N PHE A 592 5.29 13.46 -4.40
CA PHE A 592 5.13 14.54 -3.43
C PHE A 592 3.64 14.83 -3.17
N ARG A 593 3.41 15.52 -2.07
CA ARG A 593 2.07 15.92 -1.65
C ARG A 593 1.97 17.43 -1.59
N VAL A 594 0.88 17.96 -2.11
CA VAL A 594 0.49 19.37 -1.97
C VAL A 594 -0.52 19.48 -0.82
N THR A 595 -0.24 20.36 0.13
CA THR A 595 -1.12 20.71 1.25
C THR A 595 -1.67 22.13 1.05
N ASN A 596 -2.70 22.49 1.80
CA ASN A 596 -3.28 23.85 1.77
C ASN A 596 -2.32 24.90 2.32
#